data_7a7ee6eeec9a605b019187270b8720d1
#
_entry.id   7a7ee6eeec9a605b019187270b8720d1
#
_cell.length_a   1.000
_cell.length_b   1.000
_cell.length_c   1.000
_cell.angle_alpha   90.00
_cell.angle_beta   90.00
_cell.angle_gamma   90.00
#
_symmetry.space_group_name_H-M   'P 1'
#
loop_
_entity.id
_entity.type
_entity.pdbx_description
1 polymer ?
#
loop_
_entity_poly.entity_id
_entity_poly.type
_entity_poly.pdbx_seq_one_letter_code
_entity_poly.pdbx_strand_id
1 'polypeptide(L)'
;PLLWPYDPTYIDIRARNQTPNWAHPFGTDQLGRDTLARMMAGGQTSIAVGLTAMLLALVVGSFIGVLAGFFKRLDNLLMRMTDLFLALPLLPILLVMMLLFREVLNNAFGPEKVIFILITVSIGITSWMPTARIVRGDVLALKEREFVLAARSIGTSNTRLILRHILPNVMSPIMVSATLGIANAIITE
;
A
#
# COMPACT_ATOMS: atom_id res chain seq x y z
N PRO A 1 15.27 -2.25 -15.70
CA PRO A 1 16.69 -2.54 -15.55
C PRO A 1 17.15 -3.74 -16.39
N LEU A 2 16.29 -4.73 -16.67
CA LEU A 2 16.67 -5.94 -17.45
C LEU A 2 17.06 -5.66 -18.91
N LEU A 3 16.63 -4.55 -19.48
CA LEU A 3 16.87 -4.14 -20.87
C LEU A 3 18.01 -3.14 -21.02
N TRP A 4 18.54 -2.62 -19.91
CA TRP A 4 19.57 -1.59 -19.92
C TRP A 4 20.92 -2.16 -19.46
N PRO A 5 22.01 -1.94 -20.20
CA PRO A 5 23.28 -2.62 -19.96
C PRO A 5 24.07 -2.13 -18.74
N TYR A 6 23.74 -0.95 -18.22
CA TYR A 6 24.47 -0.36 -17.10
C TYR A 6 23.89 -0.76 -15.75
N ASP A 7 24.79 -1.12 -14.81
CA ASP A 7 24.42 -1.34 -13.40
C ASP A 7 24.13 0.00 -12.70
N PRO A 8 22.97 0.15 -12.03
CA PRO A 8 22.61 1.39 -11.34
C PRO A 8 23.55 1.78 -10.19
N THR A 9 24.34 0.84 -9.68
CA THR A 9 25.28 1.04 -8.56
C THR A 9 26.71 1.23 -9.02
N TYR A 10 27.05 0.94 -10.29
CA TYR A 10 28.39 1.04 -10.82
C TYR A 10 28.88 2.50 -10.83
N ILE A 11 30.04 2.75 -10.21
CA ILE A 11 30.66 4.08 -10.08
C ILE A 11 31.79 4.20 -11.11
N ASP A 12 31.68 5.18 -12.02
CA ASP A 12 32.78 5.58 -12.91
C ASP A 12 33.12 7.07 -12.71
N ILE A 13 34.16 7.31 -11.93
CA ILE A 13 34.61 8.66 -11.59
C ILE A 13 35.03 9.47 -12.85
N ARG A 14 35.40 8.80 -13.94
CA ARG A 14 35.81 9.45 -15.20
C ARG A 14 34.58 9.96 -15.98
N ALA A 15 33.44 9.34 -15.78
CA ALA A 15 32.19 9.69 -16.42
C ALA A 15 31.28 10.61 -15.56
N ARG A 16 31.86 11.38 -14.62
CA ARG A 16 31.09 12.27 -13.71
C ARG A 16 30.41 13.41 -14.45
N ASN A 17 29.14 13.68 -14.07
CA ASN A 17 28.35 14.82 -14.55
C ASN A 17 28.34 14.98 -16.08
N GLN A 18 28.37 13.87 -16.82
CA GLN A 18 28.21 13.92 -18.26
C GLN A 18 26.80 14.36 -18.64
N THR A 19 26.71 15.22 -19.63
CA THR A 19 25.44 15.57 -20.26
C THR A 19 24.84 14.37 -21.01
N PRO A 20 23.53 14.38 -21.29
CA PRO A 20 22.88 13.36 -22.10
C PRO A 20 23.63 13.08 -23.40
N ASN A 21 23.94 11.81 -23.66
CA ASN A 21 24.62 11.32 -24.86
C ASN A 21 24.09 9.91 -25.23
N TRP A 22 24.56 9.36 -26.35
CA TRP A 22 24.09 8.06 -26.83
C TRP A 22 24.41 6.88 -25.88
N ALA A 23 25.51 6.96 -25.12
CA ALA A 23 25.84 5.95 -24.13
C ALA A 23 25.02 6.13 -22.82
N HIS A 24 24.78 7.37 -22.44
CA HIS A 24 24.04 7.75 -21.23
C HIS A 24 22.92 8.74 -21.60
N PRO A 25 21.73 8.27 -22.03
CA PRO A 25 20.65 9.13 -22.54
C PRO A 25 20.15 10.19 -21.54
N PHE A 26 20.25 9.93 -20.23
CA PHE A 26 19.96 10.91 -19.17
C PHE A 26 21.20 11.42 -18.46
N GLY A 27 22.40 11.24 -19.09
CA GLY A 27 23.66 11.62 -18.50
C GLY A 27 24.05 10.77 -17.29
N THR A 28 25.04 11.26 -16.56
CA THR A 28 25.56 10.60 -15.34
C THR A 28 25.53 11.52 -14.13
N ASP A 29 25.49 10.95 -12.95
CA ASP A 29 25.46 11.70 -11.69
C ASP A 29 26.86 12.12 -11.22
N GLN A 30 26.94 12.71 -10.01
CA GLN A 30 28.18 13.17 -9.38
C GLN A 30 29.21 12.04 -9.12
N LEU A 31 28.79 10.79 -9.12
CA LEU A 31 29.64 9.62 -8.96
C LEU A 31 29.91 8.90 -10.29
N GLY A 32 29.41 9.45 -11.41
CA GLY A 32 29.52 8.86 -12.73
C GLY A 32 28.60 7.66 -12.97
N ARG A 33 27.56 7.49 -12.13
CA ARG A 33 26.57 6.43 -12.31
C ARG A 33 25.57 6.83 -13.39
N ASP A 34 25.13 5.87 -14.19
CA ASP A 34 24.14 6.12 -15.24
C ASP A 34 22.77 6.50 -14.63
N THR A 35 22.29 7.70 -14.98
CA THR A 35 21.04 8.23 -14.41
C THR A 35 19.83 7.41 -14.86
N LEU A 36 19.81 6.93 -16.12
CA LEU A 36 18.71 6.11 -16.63
C LEU A 36 18.63 4.76 -15.92
N ALA A 37 19.77 4.09 -15.70
CA ALA A 37 19.82 2.83 -14.95
C ALA A 37 19.26 3.02 -13.53
N ARG A 38 19.64 4.12 -12.86
CA ARG A 38 19.16 4.46 -11.53
C ARG A 38 17.66 4.77 -11.50
N MET A 39 17.15 5.51 -12.49
CA MET A 39 15.71 5.78 -12.59
C MET A 39 14.91 4.49 -12.81
N MET A 40 15.40 3.58 -13.64
CA MET A 40 14.75 2.28 -13.87
C MET A 40 14.74 1.42 -12.59
N ALA A 41 15.86 1.37 -11.88
CA ALA A 41 15.96 0.61 -10.62
C ALA A 41 15.08 1.21 -9.53
N GLY A 42 15.12 2.53 -9.35
CA GLY A 42 14.26 3.26 -8.42
C GLY A 42 12.78 3.03 -8.73
N GLY A 43 12.36 3.24 -9.99
CA GLY A 43 10.99 3.02 -10.42
C GLY A 43 10.48 1.58 -10.17
N GLN A 44 11.35 0.58 -10.35
CA GLN A 44 10.99 -0.81 -10.01
C GLN A 44 10.74 -0.97 -8.51
N THR A 45 11.58 -0.38 -7.67
CA THR A 45 11.42 -0.43 -6.21
C THR A 45 10.15 0.30 -5.78
N SER A 46 9.91 1.52 -6.27
CA SER A 46 8.73 2.31 -5.95
C SER A 46 7.42 1.62 -6.34
N ILE A 47 7.38 1.02 -7.54
CA ILE A 47 6.21 0.24 -7.97
C ILE A 47 6.01 -0.98 -7.05
N ALA A 48 7.07 -1.69 -6.68
CA ALA A 48 6.99 -2.85 -5.81
C ALA A 48 6.50 -2.46 -4.40
N VAL A 49 7.03 -1.37 -3.82
CA VAL A 49 6.57 -0.82 -2.54
C VAL A 49 5.11 -0.40 -2.63
N GLY A 50 4.75 0.40 -3.64
CA GLY A 50 3.38 0.89 -3.82
C GLY A 50 2.36 -0.25 -3.94
N LEU A 51 2.65 -1.27 -4.77
CA LEU A 51 1.76 -2.42 -4.96
C LEU A 51 1.64 -3.26 -3.68
N THR A 52 2.75 -3.58 -3.03
CA THR A 52 2.73 -4.45 -1.83
C THR A 52 2.14 -3.74 -0.62
N ALA A 53 2.46 -2.46 -0.39
CA ALA A 53 1.87 -1.66 0.69
C ALA A 53 0.37 -1.48 0.47
N MET A 54 -0.06 -1.21 -0.76
CA MET A 54 -1.47 -1.05 -1.06
C MET A 54 -2.26 -2.35 -0.95
N LEU A 55 -1.70 -3.47 -1.37
CA LEU A 55 -2.32 -4.78 -1.19
C LEU A 55 -2.57 -5.06 0.30
N LEU A 56 -1.59 -4.79 1.17
CA LEU A 56 -1.75 -4.91 2.61
C LEU A 56 -2.85 -3.99 3.13
N ALA A 57 -2.85 -2.72 2.73
CA ALA A 57 -3.85 -1.74 3.12
C ALA A 57 -5.26 -2.13 2.68
N LEU A 58 -5.42 -2.66 1.46
CA LEU A 58 -6.70 -3.12 0.93
C LEU A 58 -7.24 -4.32 1.71
N VAL A 59 -6.42 -5.31 1.97
CA VAL A 59 -6.83 -6.51 2.71
C VAL A 59 -7.30 -6.11 4.11
N VAL A 60 -6.48 -5.35 4.85
CA VAL A 60 -6.80 -4.93 6.22
C VAL A 60 -8.00 -3.98 6.23
N GLY A 61 -7.99 -2.96 5.36
CA GLY A 61 -9.05 -1.95 5.28
C GLY A 61 -10.39 -2.56 4.87
N SER A 62 -10.41 -3.43 3.87
CA SER A 62 -11.64 -4.10 3.43
C SER A 62 -12.19 -5.02 4.51
N PHE A 63 -11.34 -5.78 5.19
CA PHE A 63 -11.74 -6.65 6.28
C PHE A 63 -12.39 -5.86 7.42
N ILE A 64 -11.72 -4.80 7.89
CA ILE A 64 -12.22 -3.94 8.97
C ILE A 64 -13.49 -3.20 8.52
N GLY A 65 -13.51 -2.66 7.28
CA GLY A 65 -14.67 -1.96 6.73
C GLY A 65 -15.90 -2.84 6.61
N VAL A 66 -15.75 -4.08 6.12
CA VAL A 66 -16.84 -5.05 6.03
C VAL A 66 -17.37 -5.42 7.43
N LEU A 67 -16.49 -5.70 8.39
CA LEU A 67 -16.91 -6.02 9.75
C LEU A 67 -17.63 -4.85 10.43
N ALA A 68 -17.11 -3.64 10.31
CA ALA A 68 -17.73 -2.44 10.87
C ALA A 68 -19.08 -2.14 10.22
N GLY A 69 -19.19 -2.19 8.88
CA GLY A 69 -20.43 -1.93 8.15
C GLY A 69 -21.50 -2.99 8.38
N PHE A 70 -21.12 -4.25 8.51
CA PHE A 70 -22.08 -5.34 8.68
C PHE A 70 -22.54 -5.50 10.12
N PHE A 71 -21.64 -5.51 11.11
CA PHE A 71 -21.94 -5.76 12.52
C PHE A 71 -22.03 -4.44 13.31
N LYS A 72 -23.25 -3.98 13.58
CA LYS A 72 -23.52 -2.72 14.32
C LYS A 72 -22.78 -2.62 15.68
N ARG A 73 -22.55 -3.75 16.37
CA ARG A 73 -21.84 -3.77 17.65
C ARG A 73 -20.35 -3.47 17.52
N LEU A 74 -19.74 -3.85 16.40
CA LEU A 74 -18.31 -3.63 16.12
C LEU A 74 -18.03 -2.27 15.50
N ASP A 75 -19.04 -1.66 14.87
CA ASP A 75 -18.90 -0.42 14.10
C ASP A 75 -18.24 0.69 14.91
N ASN A 76 -18.81 1.03 16.06
CA ASN A 76 -18.31 2.12 16.88
C ASN A 76 -16.88 1.89 17.38
N LEU A 77 -16.56 0.64 17.80
CA LEU A 77 -15.22 0.29 18.27
C LEU A 77 -14.18 0.37 17.14
N LEU A 78 -14.46 -0.27 16.00
CA LEU A 78 -13.55 -0.32 14.87
C LEU A 78 -13.32 1.07 14.27
N MET A 79 -14.36 1.89 14.16
CA MET A 79 -14.22 3.25 13.64
C MET A 79 -13.47 4.16 14.60
N ARG A 80 -13.66 4.04 15.91
CA ARG A 80 -12.86 4.79 16.88
C ARG A 80 -11.37 4.40 16.81
N MET A 81 -11.07 3.11 16.67
CA MET A 81 -9.69 2.68 16.44
C MET A 81 -9.14 3.27 15.13
N THR A 82 -9.92 3.21 14.04
CA THR A 82 -9.53 3.83 12.76
C THR A 82 -9.23 5.33 12.92
N ASP A 83 -10.03 6.05 13.70
CA ASP A 83 -9.84 7.49 13.95
C ASP A 83 -8.57 7.77 14.76
N LEU A 84 -8.28 6.95 15.77
CA LEU A 84 -7.04 7.05 16.55
C LEU A 84 -5.81 6.84 15.67
N PHE A 85 -5.82 5.84 14.81
CA PHE A 85 -4.70 5.59 13.89
C PHE A 85 -4.53 6.72 12.86
N LEU A 86 -5.63 7.30 12.37
CA LEU A 86 -5.57 8.45 11.45
C LEU A 86 -5.02 9.71 12.08
N ALA A 87 -5.13 9.86 13.40
CA ALA A 87 -4.55 10.99 14.12
C ALA A 87 -3.02 10.90 14.26
N LEU A 88 -2.43 9.72 14.00
CA LEU A 88 -0.99 9.52 14.10
C LEU A 88 -0.30 10.02 12.82
N PRO A 89 0.71 10.90 12.95
CA PRO A 89 1.43 11.40 11.79
C PRO A 89 2.35 10.32 11.20
N LEU A 90 2.26 10.12 9.89
CA LEU A 90 2.97 9.05 9.17
C LEU A 90 4.50 9.12 9.35
N LEU A 91 5.10 10.30 9.18
CA LEU A 91 6.56 10.45 9.25
C LEU A 91 7.16 10.06 10.61
N PRO A 92 6.63 10.50 11.76
CA PRO A 92 7.07 10.00 13.05
C PRO A 92 6.93 8.49 13.22
N ILE A 93 5.86 7.87 12.71
CA ILE A 93 5.70 6.42 12.77
C ILE A 93 6.80 5.72 11.97
N LEU A 94 7.09 6.18 10.75
CA LEU A 94 8.18 5.65 9.92
C LEU A 94 9.52 5.72 10.65
N LEU A 95 9.83 6.86 11.26
CA LEU A 95 11.08 7.03 12.00
C LEU A 95 11.18 6.08 13.21
N VAL A 96 10.10 5.96 13.99
CA VAL A 96 10.05 5.04 15.14
C VAL A 96 10.19 3.59 14.68
N MET A 97 9.49 3.19 13.61
CA MET A 97 9.61 1.85 13.04
C MET A 97 11.03 1.55 12.57
N MET A 98 11.67 2.51 11.91
CA MET A 98 13.07 2.40 11.51
C MET A 98 14.01 2.25 12.73
N LEU A 99 13.85 3.07 13.76
CA LEU A 99 14.70 3.03 14.95
C LEU A 99 14.55 1.71 15.72
N LEU A 100 13.33 1.21 15.89
CA LEU A 100 13.07 0.04 16.72
C LEU A 100 13.33 -1.29 16.00
N PHE A 101 12.98 -1.38 14.72
CA PHE A 101 12.94 -2.66 14.02
C PHE A 101 14.07 -2.88 13.03
N ARG A 102 14.85 -1.84 12.68
CA ARG A 102 15.92 -1.95 11.69
C ARG A 102 16.93 -3.04 12.03
N GLU A 103 17.45 -3.06 13.26
CA GLU A 103 18.45 -4.04 13.66
C GLU A 103 17.89 -5.48 13.69
N VAL A 104 16.70 -5.65 14.26
CA VAL A 104 16.04 -6.96 14.35
C VAL A 104 15.78 -7.53 12.95
N LEU A 105 15.25 -6.71 12.05
CA LEU A 105 14.97 -7.13 10.68
C LEU A 105 16.25 -7.29 9.85
N ASN A 106 17.27 -6.49 10.13
CA ASN A 106 18.59 -6.60 9.45
C ASN A 106 19.24 -7.96 9.72
N ASN A 107 19.16 -8.43 10.96
CA ASN A 107 19.67 -9.74 11.35
C ASN A 107 18.86 -10.89 10.74
N ALA A 108 17.56 -10.70 10.49
CA ALA A 108 16.66 -11.73 9.94
C ALA A 108 16.67 -11.79 8.41
N PHE A 109 16.68 -10.64 7.72
CA PHE A 109 16.45 -10.55 6.27
C PHE A 109 17.58 -9.93 5.47
N GLY A 110 18.60 -9.40 6.14
CA GLY A 110 19.74 -8.69 5.54
C GLY A 110 19.45 -7.22 5.20
N PRO A 111 20.49 -6.39 5.04
CA PRO A 111 20.38 -4.94 4.94
C PRO A 111 19.58 -4.45 3.71
N GLU A 112 19.67 -5.17 2.59
CA GLU A 112 19.00 -4.78 1.34
C GLU A 112 17.47 -4.84 1.42
N LYS A 113 16.94 -5.81 2.17
CA LYS A 113 15.50 -6.04 2.26
C LYS A 113 14.81 -5.28 3.39
N VAL A 114 15.58 -4.86 4.40
CA VAL A 114 15.04 -4.22 5.60
C VAL A 114 14.33 -2.92 5.29
N ILE A 115 14.94 -2.04 4.49
CA ILE A 115 14.36 -0.75 4.12
C ILE A 115 13.05 -0.97 3.37
N PHE A 116 13.04 -1.86 2.38
CA PHE A 116 11.85 -2.21 1.62
C PHE A 116 10.71 -2.70 2.55
N ILE A 117 11.01 -3.64 3.45
CA ILE A 117 10.02 -4.20 4.39
C ILE A 117 9.47 -3.10 5.32
N LEU A 118 10.35 -2.30 5.92
CA LEU A 118 9.95 -1.25 6.85
C LEU A 118 9.05 -0.20 6.18
N ILE A 119 9.43 0.29 5.01
CA ILE A 119 8.63 1.26 4.26
C ILE A 119 7.29 0.64 3.87
N THR A 120 7.30 -0.53 3.26
CA THR A 120 6.09 -1.23 2.81
C THR A 120 5.11 -1.49 3.95
N VAL A 121 5.59 -2.01 5.07
CA VAL A 121 4.76 -2.31 6.24
C VAL A 121 4.23 -1.02 6.87
N SER A 122 5.07 0.01 7.01
CA SER A 122 4.65 1.27 7.61
C SER A 122 3.59 1.99 6.76
N ILE A 123 3.78 2.07 5.44
CA ILE A 123 2.77 2.63 4.53
C ILE A 123 1.50 1.77 4.54
N GLY A 124 1.63 0.44 4.47
CA GLY A 124 0.48 -0.46 4.47
C GLY A 124 -0.36 -0.37 5.74
N ILE A 125 0.29 -0.31 6.93
CA ILE A 125 -0.37 -0.16 8.23
C ILE A 125 -1.03 1.22 8.39
N THR A 126 -0.56 2.26 7.73
CA THR A 126 -1.13 3.59 7.82
C THR A 126 -2.10 3.93 6.70
N SER A 127 -2.17 3.14 5.64
CA SER A 127 -3.02 3.41 4.45
C SER A 127 -4.34 2.63 4.44
N TRP A 128 -4.58 1.72 5.39
CA TRP A 128 -5.81 0.92 5.41
C TRP A 128 -7.05 1.69 5.89
N MET A 129 -6.87 2.76 6.66
CA MET A 129 -7.95 3.48 7.33
C MET A 129 -8.94 4.18 6.36
N PRO A 130 -8.49 4.92 5.31
CA PRO A 130 -9.39 5.46 4.31
C PRO A 130 -10.19 4.37 3.61
N THR A 131 -9.55 3.27 3.24
CA THR A 131 -10.20 2.10 2.61
C THR A 131 -11.27 1.51 3.53
N ALA A 132 -10.99 1.34 4.82
CA ALA A 132 -11.94 0.82 5.79
C ALA A 132 -13.20 1.70 5.89
N ARG A 133 -13.06 3.03 5.87
CA ARG A 133 -14.19 3.97 5.90
C ARG A 133 -15.04 3.91 4.63
N ILE A 134 -14.42 3.85 3.46
CA ILE A 134 -15.11 3.72 2.17
C ILE A 134 -15.91 2.42 2.15
N VAL A 135 -15.25 1.29 2.39
CA VAL A 135 -15.87 -0.03 2.37
C VAL A 135 -16.99 -0.14 3.41
N ARG A 136 -16.81 0.43 4.60
CA ARG A 136 -17.89 0.49 5.60
C ARG A 136 -19.11 1.24 5.07
N GLY A 137 -18.93 2.41 4.44
CA GLY A 137 -20.01 3.20 3.87
C GLY A 137 -20.82 2.40 2.85
N ASP A 138 -20.13 1.70 1.94
CA ASP A 138 -20.74 0.88 0.92
C ASP A 138 -21.47 -0.34 1.50
N VAL A 139 -20.89 -1.01 2.50
CA VAL A 139 -21.55 -2.12 3.21
C VAL A 139 -22.81 -1.66 3.92
N LEU A 140 -22.80 -0.47 4.55
CA LEU A 140 -23.99 0.11 5.16
C LEU A 140 -25.11 0.36 4.13
N ALA A 141 -24.78 0.85 2.94
CA ALA A 141 -25.73 1.05 1.88
C ALA A 141 -26.23 -0.28 1.28
N LEU A 142 -25.31 -1.23 1.07
CA LEU A 142 -25.66 -2.53 0.46
C LEU A 142 -26.54 -3.40 1.35
N LYS A 143 -26.35 -3.39 2.67
CA LYS A 143 -27.14 -4.24 3.56
C LYS A 143 -28.63 -3.88 3.61
N GLU A 144 -28.99 -2.68 3.19
CA GLU A 144 -30.39 -2.22 3.07
C GLU A 144 -30.98 -2.46 1.66
N ARG A 145 -30.21 -3.02 0.72
CA ARG A 145 -30.72 -3.35 -0.63
C ARG A 145 -31.65 -4.55 -0.60
N GLU A 146 -32.65 -4.53 -1.47
CA GLU A 146 -33.72 -5.53 -1.55
C GLU A 146 -33.18 -6.97 -1.67
N PHE A 147 -32.15 -7.19 -2.49
CA PHE A 147 -31.59 -8.53 -2.68
C PHE A 147 -30.89 -9.06 -1.41
N VAL A 148 -30.31 -8.20 -0.58
CA VAL A 148 -29.70 -8.60 0.72
C VAL A 148 -30.80 -8.87 1.73
N LEU A 149 -31.86 -8.04 1.77
CA LEU A 149 -33.02 -8.24 2.64
C LEU A 149 -33.77 -9.53 2.27
N ALA A 150 -33.95 -9.79 0.99
CA ALA A 150 -34.58 -11.04 0.50
C ALA A 150 -33.74 -12.27 0.91
N ALA A 151 -32.42 -12.22 0.71
CA ALA A 151 -31.52 -13.30 1.13
C ALA A 151 -31.55 -13.54 2.65
N ARG A 152 -31.70 -12.48 3.44
CA ARG A 152 -31.83 -12.56 4.90
C ARG A 152 -33.17 -13.17 5.30
N SER A 153 -34.25 -12.82 4.62
CA SER A 153 -35.61 -13.32 4.91
C SER A 153 -35.76 -14.84 4.69
N ILE A 154 -34.99 -15.41 3.77
CA ILE A 154 -34.91 -16.87 3.55
C ILE A 154 -33.91 -17.59 4.47
N GLY A 155 -33.39 -16.90 5.50
CA GLY A 155 -32.55 -17.49 6.51
C GLY A 155 -31.04 -17.65 6.14
N THR A 156 -30.54 -16.90 5.13
CA THR A 156 -29.12 -16.95 4.75
C THR A 156 -28.24 -16.52 5.93
N SER A 157 -27.19 -17.30 6.25
CA SER A 157 -26.25 -16.99 7.32
C SER A 157 -25.43 -15.72 7.01
N ASN A 158 -25.01 -15.01 8.06
CA ASN A 158 -24.23 -13.76 7.93
C ASN A 158 -22.96 -13.93 7.11
N THR A 159 -22.22 -15.04 7.31
CA THR A 159 -21.00 -15.32 6.52
C THR A 159 -21.33 -15.46 5.02
N ARG A 160 -22.41 -16.15 4.68
CA ARG A 160 -22.83 -16.31 3.28
C ARG A 160 -23.32 -14.98 2.69
N LEU A 161 -24.02 -14.15 3.48
CA LEU A 161 -24.41 -12.80 3.07
C LEU A 161 -23.19 -11.93 2.75
N ILE A 162 -22.20 -11.94 3.63
CA ILE A 162 -20.96 -11.17 3.44
C ILE A 162 -20.22 -11.65 2.20
N LEU A 163 -19.91 -12.94 2.11
CA LEU A 163 -19.03 -13.48 1.05
C LEU A 163 -19.69 -13.51 -0.32
N ARG A 164 -21.01 -13.74 -0.42
CA ARG A 164 -21.70 -13.96 -1.68
C ARG A 164 -22.48 -12.73 -2.18
N HIS A 165 -22.91 -11.86 -1.29
CA HIS A 165 -23.77 -10.73 -1.65
C HIS A 165 -23.10 -9.36 -1.39
N ILE A 166 -22.37 -9.20 -0.30
CA ILE A 166 -21.76 -7.90 0.05
C ILE A 166 -20.37 -7.75 -0.58
N LEU A 167 -19.46 -8.66 -0.30
CA LEU A 167 -18.06 -8.55 -0.73
C LEU A 167 -17.90 -8.37 -2.26
N PRO A 168 -18.60 -9.14 -3.14
CA PRO A 168 -18.47 -8.91 -4.57
C PRO A 168 -18.98 -7.53 -5.03
N ASN A 169 -19.98 -6.97 -4.36
CA ASN A 169 -20.55 -5.68 -4.71
C ASN A 169 -19.71 -4.48 -4.20
N VAL A 170 -18.93 -4.64 -3.15
CA VAL A 170 -17.97 -3.61 -2.68
C VAL A 170 -16.62 -3.68 -3.39
N MET A 171 -16.39 -4.65 -4.28
CA MET A 171 -15.14 -4.74 -5.03
C MET A 171 -14.88 -3.52 -5.91
N SER A 172 -15.91 -2.91 -6.49
CA SER A 172 -15.75 -1.71 -7.33
C SER A 172 -15.13 -0.53 -6.56
N PRO A 173 -15.69 -0.05 -5.44
CA PRO A 173 -15.06 1.00 -4.64
C PRO A 173 -13.70 0.59 -4.04
N ILE A 174 -13.50 -0.70 -3.73
CA ILE A 174 -12.18 -1.20 -3.30
C ILE A 174 -11.14 -1.01 -4.42
N MET A 175 -11.46 -1.35 -5.66
CA MET A 175 -10.55 -1.18 -6.80
C MET A 175 -10.23 0.28 -7.09
N VAL A 176 -11.20 1.19 -6.96
CA VAL A 176 -10.96 2.64 -7.06
C VAL A 176 -10.03 3.12 -5.95
N SER A 177 -10.30 2.72 -4.71
CA SER A 177 -9.42 3.02 -3.56
C SER A 177 -8.01 2.48 -3.76
N ALA A 178 -7.87 1.28 -4.35
CA ALA A 178 -6.59 0.66 -4.68
C ALA A 178 -5.78 1.52 -5.64
N THR A 179 -6.40 1.94 -6.74
CA THR A 179 -5.71 2.72 -7.78
C THR A 179 -5.18 4.05 -7.24
N LEU A 180 -6.01 4.77 -6.49
CA LEU A 180 -5.62 6.03 -5.86
C LEU A 180 -4.57 5.81 -4.75
N GLY A 181 -4.69 4.72 -4.01
CA GLY A 181 -3.78 4.35 -2.94
C GLY A 181 -2.38 3.98 -3.44
N ILE A 182 -2.26 3.27 -4.57
CA ILE A 182 -0.96 2.96 -5.20
C ILE A 182 -0.23 4.27 -5.56
N ALA A 183 -0.93 5.22 -6.18
CA ALA A 183 -0.33 6.51 -6.53
C ALA A 183 0.16 7.25 -5.28
N ASN A 184 -0.65 7.31 -4.22
CA ASN A 184 -0.25 7.94 -2.96
C ASN A 184 0.93 7.21 -2.28
N ALA A 185 0.95 5.88 -2.29
CA ALA A 185 2.04 5.10 -1.71
C ALA A 185 3.38 5.37 -2.41
N ILE A 186 3.38 5.45 -3.74
CA ILE A 186 4.57 5.79 -4.54
C ILE A 186 5.07 7.21 -4.24
N ILE A 187 4.16 8.18 -4.05
CA ILE A 187 4.53 9.56 -3.73
C ILE A 187 5.09 9.68 -2.30
N THR A 188 4.65 8.81 -1.39
CA THR A 188 5.02 8.86 0.04
C THR A 188 6.35 8.15 0.33
N GLU A 189 6.80 7.24 -0.54
CA GLU A 189 8.07 6.53 -0.45
C GLU A 189 9.26 7.50 -0.54
#